data_e6d60fa81afed5b7e3e28d8e8e35cdb4
#
_entry.id   e6d60fa81afed5b7e3e28d8e8e35cdb4
#
_cell.length_a   1.000
_cell.length_b   1.000
_cell.length_c   1.000
_cell.angle_alpha   90.00
_cell.angle_beta   90.00
_cell.angle_gamma   90.00
#
_symmetry.space_group_name_H-M   'P 1'
#
loop_
_entity.id
_entity.type
_entity.pdbx_description
1 polymer ?
#
loop_
_entity_poly.entity_id
_entity_poly.type
_entity_poly.pdbx_seq_one_letter_code
_entity_poly.pdbx_strand_id
1 'polypeptide(L)'
;MSEDIRNEKSRVRGKVKVRQRGPVLLRGDAVDSSTTDQRLLDSAGPSDWLHTDPWRVMRIQSEFVEGFGALAELGPAVSVFGSARTPPESEEYASGVEIGRALAEAGYAVITGGGPGAMESANRGAYEAGGMSVGLGIELPFEQGLNDYIHLGLNFRYFFVRKTMFVKYSQGFVVLPGGFGTLDELFEALTLVQTHKVTRFPVILFGTEYWGGLVNWVRDTLVAQGKASPTDLELISCTDSVDEAIKILDASRRNGHHVAPHRPE
;
A
#
# COMPACT_ATOMS: atom_id res chain seq x y z
N MET A 1 55.89 16.44 12.94
CA MET A 1 54.83 16.21 13.92
C MET A 1 53.78 17.31 13.77
N SER A 2 53.15 17.40 12.58
CA SER A 2 52.09 18.41 12.28
C SER A 2 51.28 18.11 11.03
N GLU A 3 51.05 16.83 10.67
CA GLU A 3 50.18 16.44 9.53
C GLU A 3 48.99 15.51 9.91
N ASP A 4 48.90 15.06 11.15
CA ASP A 4 47.87 14.10 11.57
C ASP A 4 46.57 14.71 12.16
N ILE A 5 46.41 16.02 12.18
CA ILE A 5 45.24 16.69 12.80
C ILE A 5 44.20 17.15 11.77
N ARG A 6 44.41 16.96 10.46
CA ARG A 6 43.46 17.40 9.41
C ARG A 6 42.53 16.33 8.86
N ASN A 7 42.68 15.06 9.24
CA ASN A 7 41.94 13.94 8.60
C ASN A 7 40.79 13.35 9.42
N GLU A 8 40.38 13.98 10.52
CA GLU A 8 39.31 13.47 11.39
C GLU A 8 37.96 14.20 11.24
N LYS A 9 37.78 15.06 10.23
CA LYS A 9 36.55 15.84 10.02
C LYS A 9 35.69 15.44 8.82
N SER A 10 35.89 14.28 8.22
CA SER A 10 34.91 13.71 7.28
C SER A 10 34.08 12.60 7.92
N ARG A 11 33.58 12.81 9.14
CA ARG A 11 32.51 11.98 9.67
C ARG A 11 31.28 12.24 8.83
N VAL A 12 30.90 11.25 8.02
CA VAL A 12 29.60 11.08 7.39
C VAL A 12 28.54 11.57 8.38
N ARG A 13 27.90 12.69 8.10
CA ARG A 13 26.69 13.12 8.81
C ARG A 13 25.63 12.08 8.54
N GLY A 14 25.48 11.09 9.42
CA GLY A 14 24.36 10.17 9.41
C GLY A 14 23.08 11.00 9.37
N LYS A 15 22.15 10.67 8.47
CA LYS A 15 20.83 11.34 8.39
C LYS A 15 20.23 11.32 9.79
N VAL A 16 19.92 12.48 10.34
CA VAL A 16 19.27 12.60 11.66
C VAL A 16 17.90 11.93 11.53
N LYS A 17 17.61 10.95 12.39
CA LYS A 17 16.27 10.34 12.46
C LYS A 17 15.25 11.44 12.71
N VAL A 18 14.20 11.48 11.90
CA VAL A 18 13.10 12.44 12.01
C VAL A 18 11.80 11.66 11.97
N ARG A 19 10.87 11.96 12.87
CA ARG A 19 9.56 11.33 12.95
C ARG A 19 8.50 12.37 13.28
N GLN A 20 7.43 12.41 12.49
CA GLN A 20 6.28 13.26 12.77
C GLN A 20 5.17 12.42 13.42
N ARG A 21 4.59 12.93 14.51
CA ARG A 21 3.54 12.28 15.29
C ARG A 21 2.41 13.28 15.50
N GLY A 22 1.46 13.32 14.56
CA GLY A 22 0.47 14.40 14.51
C GLY A 22 1.18 15.77 14.45
N PRO A 23 0.90 16.71 15.36
CA PRO A 23 1.56 18.02 15.39
C PRO A 23 2.99 17.98 15.96
N VAL A 24 3.47 16.83 16.48
CA VAL A 24 4.76 16.70 17.15
C VAL A 24 5.81 16.19 16.17
N LEU A 25 6.92 16.93 16.05
CA LEU A 25 8.11 16.54 15.31
C LEU A 25 9.21 16.08 16.27
N LEU A 26 9.62 14.80 16.16
CA LEU A 26 10.71 14.20 16.93
C LEU A 26 11.98 14.12 16.08
N ARG A 27 13.13 14.33 16.68
CA ARG A 27 14.43 14.26 15.99
C ARG A 27 15.50 13.57 16.85
N GLY A 28 16.41 12.85 16.20
CA GLY A 28 17.55 12.21 16.84
C GLY A 28 17.11 11.19 17.90
N ASP A 29 17.63 11.34 19.11
CA ASP A 29 17.39 10.41 20.24
C ASP A 29 15.95 10.46 20.80
N ALA A 30 15.19 11.50 20.46
CA ALA A 30 13.76 11.59 20.79
C ALA A 30 12.87 10.68 19.91
N VAL A 31 13.43 10.07 18.86
CA VAL A 31 12.72 9.12 18.02
C VAL A 31 12.85 7.73 18.63
N ASP A 32 11.72 7.19 19.13
CA ASP A 32 11.65 5.82 19.63
C ASP A 32 12.16 4.80 18.61
N SER A 33 12.87 3.79 19.06
CA SER A 33 13.34 2.67 18.24
C SER A 33 12.24 1.65 17.93
N SER A 34 11.12 1.66 18.65
CA SER A 34 9.98 0.76 18.48
C SER A 34 8.80 1.43 17.81
N THR A 35 8.04 0.66 17.00
CA THR A 35 6.79 1.12 16.39
C THR A 35 5.61 0.93 17.34
N THR A 36 4.48 1.55 16.98
CA THR A 36 3.23 1.40 17.72
C THR A 36 2.70 -0.03 17.62
N ASP A 37 2.82 -0.67 16.44
CA ASP A 37 2.45 -2.07 16.25
C ASP A 37 3.33 -3.02 17.05
N GLN A 38 4.65 -2.80 17.11
CA GLN A 38 5.53 -3.60 17.96
C GLN A 38 5.11 -3.54 19.43
N ARG A 39 4.75 -2.36 19.95
CA ARG A 39 4.25 -2.22 21.32
C ARG A 39 2.86 -2.82 21.54
N LEU A 40 2.02 -2.86 20.49
CA LEU A 40 0.71 -3.51 20.53
C LEU A 40 0.86 -5.04 20.65
N LEU A 41 1.82 -5.61 19.92
CA LEU A 41 2.04 -7.05 19.82
C LEU A 41 2.97 -7.61 20.92
N ASP A 42 3.64 -6.73 21.67
CA ASP A 42 4.50 -7.13 22.79
C ASP A 42 3.64 -7.54 24.00
N SER A 43 3.48 -8.86 24.15
CA SER A 43 2.75 -9.48 25.26
C SER A 43 3.65 -9.99 26.40
N ALA A 44 4.97 -9.79 26.31
CA ALA A 44 5.95 -10.32 27.26
C ALA A 44 6.23 -9.39 28.46
N GLY A 45 5.64 -8.18 28.47
CA GLY A 45 5.83 -7.22 29.55
C GLY A 45 4.93 -7.44 30.75
N PRO A 46 5.20 -6.77 31.90
CA PRO A 46 4.33 -6.79 33.05
C PRO A 46 2.93 -6.26 32.73
N SER A 47 1.93 -6.63 33.54
CA SER A 47 0.50 -6.38 33.31
C SER A 47 0.07 -4.89 33.24
N ASP A 48 0.99 -3.95 33.29
CA ASP A 48 0.75 -2.51 33.14
C ASP A 48 0.14 -2.14 31.76
N TRP A 49 0.27 -3.01 30.75
CA TRP A 49 -0.38 -2.85 29.46
C TRP A 49 -1.92 -2.81 29.56
N LEU A 50 -2.53 -3.52 30.50
CA LEU A 50 -3.98 -3.52 30.73
C LEU A 50 -4.52 -2.11 31.02
N HIS A 51 -3.75 -1.28 31.70
CA HIS A 51 -4.15 0.08 32.03
C HIS A 51 -3.96 1.08 30.89
N THR A 52 -3.17 0.72 29.87
CA THR A 52 -2.93 1.57 28.71
C THR A 52 -3.81 1.22 27.50
N ASP A 53 -4.41 0.03 27.47
CA ASP A 53 -5.21 -0.47 26.36
C ASP A 53 -6.47 0.36 26.05
N PRO A 54 -7.24 0.89 27.01
CA PRO A 54 -8.36 1.77 26.68
C PRO A 54 -7.95 2.97 25.83
N TRP A 55 -6.81 3.59 26.15
CA TRP A 55 -6.24 4.70 25.39
C TRP A 55 -5.73 4.28 24.01
N ARG A 56 -5.26 3.05 23.89
CA ARG A 56 -4.84 2.45 22.63
C ARG A 56 -6.03 2.22 21.70
N VAL A 57 -7.14 1.68 22.22
CA VAL A 57 -8.40 1.51 21.47
C VAL A 57 -8.91 2.85 20.95
N MET A 58 -8.90 3.91 21.76
CA MET A 58 -9.29 5.25 21.31
C MET A 58 -8.39 5.77 20.18
N ARG A 59 -7.09 5.50 20.24
CA ARG A 59 -6.16 5.87 19.14
C ARG A 59 -6.42 5.11 17.87
N ILE A 60 -6.74 3.82 17.95
CA ILE A 60 -7.15 3.00 16.80
C ILE A 60 -8.43 3.57 16.18
N GLN A 61 -9.41 3.89 16.99
CA GLN A 61 -10.66 4.52 16.54
C GLN A 61 -10.41 5.88 15.87
N SER A 62 -9.52 6.70 16.43
CA SER A 62 -9.14 7.98 15.86
C SER A 62 -8.54 7.82 14.45
N GLU A 63 -7.68 6.84 14.24
CA GLU A 63 -7.11 6.58 12.90
C GLU A 63 -8.16 6.11 11.89
N PHE A 64 -9.17 5.33 12.31
CA PHE A 64 -10.31 5.02 11.44
C PHE A 64 -11.12 6.27 11.09
N VAL A 65 -11.42 7.13 12.05
CA VAL A 65 -12.16 8.37 11.83
C VAL A 65 -11.39 9.31 10.89
N GLU A 66 -10.10 9.50 11.12
CA GLU A 66 -9.22 10.30 10.27
C GLU A 66 -9.15 9.74 8.85
N GLY A 67 -8.92 8.42 8.70
CA GLY A 67 -8.85 7.76 7.41
C GLY A 67 -10.15 7.82 6.63
N PHE A 68 -11.28 7.54 7.27
CA PHE A 68 -12.59 7.63 6.64
C PHE A 68 -12.95 9.07 6.27
N GLY A 69 -12.65 10.03 7.12
CA GLY A 69 -12.91 11.45 6.85
C GLY A 69 -12.08 11.98 5.67
N ALA A 70 -10.78 11.68 5.66
CA ALA A 70 -9.88 12.18 4.62
C ALA A 70 -10.15 11.57 3.23
N LEU A 71 -10.63 10.32 3.18
CA LEU A 71 -10.86 9.60 1.93
C LEU A 71 -12.35 9.59 1.49
N ALA A 72 -13.25 10.22 2.26
CA ALA A 72 -14.70 10.14 2.03
C ALA A 72 -15.12 10.61 0.62
N GLU A 73 -14.44 11.62 0.07
CA GLU A 73 -14.76 12.25 -1.21
C GLU A 73 -13.77 11.88 -2.33
N LEU A 74 -12.97 10.83 -2.13
CA LEU A 74 -11.91 10.45 -3.08
C LEU A 74 -12.44 10.05 -4.47
N GLY A 75 -13.66 9.52 -4.54
CA GLY A 75 -14.23 8.98 -5.77
C GLY A 75 -13.65 7.63 -6.16
N PRO A 76 -13.76 7.23 -7.45
CA PRO A 76 -13.21 5.98 -7.92
C PRO A 76 -11.69 5.94 -7.78
N ALA A 77 -11.15 4.90 -7.18
CA ALA A 77 -9.73 4.77 -6.95
C ALA A 77 -9.22 3.33 -7.18
N VAL A 78 -7.95 3.20 -7.49
CA VAL A 78 -7.25 1.92 -7.64
C VAL A 78 -5.99 1.95 -6.80
N SER A 79 -5.77 0.90 -6.01
CA SER A 79 -4.53 0.75 -5.27
C SER A 79 -3.45 0.07 -6.11
N VAL A 80 -2.25 0.63 -6.06
CA VAL A 80 -1.07 0.08 -6.73
C VAL A 80 -0.05 -0.32 -5.66
N PHE A 81 0.32 -1.60 -5.67
CA PHE A 81 1.33 -2.17 -4.78
C PHE A 81 2.56 -2.60 -5.55
N GLY A 82 3.72 -2.61 -4.90
CA GLY A 82 4.97 -3.05 -5.49
C GLY A 82 6.14 -2.83 -4.54
N SER A 83 7.35 -3.13 -5.02
CA SER A 83 8.56 -3.05 -4.21
C SER A 83 8.97 -1.60 -3.91
N ALA A 84 9.25 -1.30 -2.64
CA ALA A 84 9.92 -0.05 -2.26
C ALA A 84 11.39 0.03 -2.73
N ARG A 85 11.91 -1.07 -3.29
CA ARG A 85 13.31 -1.19 -3.74
C ARG A 85 13.47 -1.11 -5.25
N THR A 86 12.39 -0.92 -6.00
CA THR A 86 12.43 -0.76 -7.46
C THR A 86 13.27 0.48 -7.80
N PRO A 87 14.37 0.31 -8.56
CA PRO A 87 15.25 1.42 -8.91
C PRO A 87 14.56 2.39 -9.87
N PRO A 88 14.75 3.72 -9.73
CA PRO A 88 14.13 4.72 -10.60
C PRO A 88 14.48 4.60 -12.09
N GLU A 89 15.61 3.99 -12.42
CA GLU A 89 16.09 3.77 -13.79
C GLU A 89 15.64 2.44 -14.40
N SER A 90 14.87 1.61 -13.65
CA SER A 90 14.42 0.30 -14.12
C SER A 90 13.19 0.38 -15.02
N GLU A 91 13.02 -0.63 -15.88
CA GLU A 91 11.81 -0.82 -16.67
C GLU A 91 10.56 -1.01 -15.82
N GLU A 92 10.70 -1.65 -14.65
CA GLU A 92 9.62 -1.78 -13.67
C GLU A 92 9.14 -0.43 -13.15
N TYR A 93 10.08 0.50 -12.88
CA TYR A 93 9.71 1.85 -12.46
C TYR A 93 9.00 2.61 -13.58
N ALA A 94 9.50 2.52 -14.81
CA ALA A 94 8.86 3.12 -15.96
C ALA A 94 7.43 2.58 -16.19
N SER A 95 7.25 1.26 -16.06
CA SER A 95 5.92 0.63 -16.13
C SER A 95 4.99 1.13 -15.02
N GLY A 96 5.50 1.33 -13.81
CA GLY A 96 4.73 1.91 -12.71
C GLY A 96 4.26 3.34 -13.00
N VAL A 97 5.11 4.17 -13.63
CA VAL A 97 4.73 5.53 -14.06
C VAL A 97 3.65 5.48 -15.14
N GLU A 98 3.78 4.58 -16.11
CA GLU A 98 2.79 4.41 -17.19
C GLU A 98 1.43 3.96 -16.64
N ILE A 99 1.41 2.98 -15.72
CA ILE A 99 0.21 2.53 -15.02
C ILE A 99 -0.44 3.67 -14.26
N GLY A 100 0.32 4.42 -13.46
CA GLY A 100 -0.20 5.55 -12.69
C GLY A 100 -0.84 6.61 -13.59
N ARG A 101 -0.20 6.94 -14.71
CA ARG A 101 -0.73 7.86 -15.73
C ARG A 101 -2.03 7.33 -16.34
N ALA A 102 -2.05 6.09 -16.80
CA ALA A 102 -3.21 5.50 -17.46
C ALA A 102 -4.42 5.40 -16.51
N LEU A 103 -4.20 5.07 -15.24
CA LEU A 103 -5.24 5.09 -14.21
C LEU A 103 -5.83 6.49 -14.02
N ALA A 104 -4.99 7.52 -13.95
CA ALA A 104 -5.42 8.91 -13.82
C ALA A 104 -6.22 9.38 -15.05
N GLU A 105 -5.76 9.07 -16.26
CA GLU A 105 -6.44 9.38 -17.53
C GLU A 105 -7.78 8.64 -17.65
N ALA A 106 -7.90 7.45 -17.07
CA ALA A 106 -9.17 6.70 -16.96
C ALA A 106 -10.10 7.22 -15.85
N GLY A 107 -9.71 8.27 -15.12
CA GLY A 107 -10.52 8.90 -14.08
C GLY A 107 -10.50 8.17 -12.74
N TYR A 108 -9.44 7.43 -12.44
CA TYR A 108 -9.19 6.83 -11.13
C TYR A 108 -8.19 7.66 -10.33
N ALA A 109 -8.46 7.84 -9.05
CA ALA A 109 -7.42 8.20 -8.10
C ALA A 109 -6.46 7.02 -7.90
N VAL A 110 -5.17 7.30 -7.75
CA VAL A 110 -4.14 6.27 -7.52
C VAL A 110 -3.75 6.28 -6.05
N ILE A 111 -3.99 5.16 -5.39
CA ILE A 111 -3.62 4.95 -3.98
C ILE A 111 -2.39 4.05 -3.93
N THR A 112 -1.37 4.46 -3.17
CA THR A 112 -0.19 3.63 -2.90
C THR A 112 0.16 3.65 -1.41
N GLY A 113 1.17 2.88 -1.02
CA GLY A 113 1.74 2.99 0.33
C GLY A 113 2.54 4.28 0.58
N GLY A 114 2.69 5.14 -0.41
CA GLY A 114 3.35 6.44 -0.29
C GLY A 114 4.88 6.39 -0.20
N GLY A 115 5.49 5.22 -0.20
CA GLY A 115 6.94 5.03 -0.12
C GLY A 115 7.65 5.20 -1.46
N PRO A 116 8.96 4.87 -1.52
CA PRO A 116 9.76 4.93 -2.73
C PRO A 116 9.49 3.76 -3.69
N GLY A 117 10.22 3.71 -4.79
CA GLY A 117 10.23 2.63 -5.76
C GLY A 117 8.93 2.53 -6.55
N ALA A 118 8.33 1.34 -6.63
CA ALA A 118 7.10 1.12 -7.38
C ALA A 118 5.92 1.97 -6.88
N MET A 119 5.86 2.29 -5.60
CA MET A 119 4.82 3.18 -5.05
C MET A 119 5.01 4.62 -5.56
N GLU A 120 6.24 5.12 -5.51
CA GLU A 120 6.58 6.44 -6.04
C GLU A 120 6.33 6.53 -7.54
N SER A 121 6.69 5.49 -8.32
CA SER A 121 6.48 5.49 -9.76
C SER A 121 5.00 5.64 -10.14
N ALA A 122 4.11 4.90 -9.47
CA ALA A 122 2.67 5.00 -9.71
C ALA A 122 2.10 6.36 -9.26
N ASN A 123 2.52 6.88 -8.10
CA ASN A 123 2.15 8.23 -7.66
C ASN A 123 2.63 9.29 -8.65
N ARG A 124 3.87 9.19 -9.13
CA ARG A 124 4.44 10.10 -10.12
C ARG A 124 3.63 10.13 -11.41
N GLY A 125 3.30 8.95 -11.96
CA GLY A 125 2.49 8.86 -13.17
C GLY A 125 1.14 9.54 -13.03
N ALA A 126 0.45 9.29 -11.92
CA ALA A 126 -0.83 9.94 -11.62
C ALA A 126 -0.70 11.45 -11.42
N TYR A 127 0.30 11.89 -10.69
CA TYR A 127 0.57 13.31 -10.42
C TYR A 127 0.87 14.08 -11.70
N GLU A 128 1.78 13.56 -12.55
CA GLU A 128 2.18 14.18 -13.82
C GLU A 128 1.03 14.23 -14.84
N ALA A 129 0.07 13.29 -14.77
CA ALA A 129 -1.15 13.29 -15.58
C ALA A 129 -2.25 14.21 -15.02
N GLY A 130 -2.03 14.89 -13.90
CA GLY A 130 -3.02 15.76 -13.26
C GLY A 130 -4.14 15.02 -12.54
N GLY A 131 -3.97 13.71 -12.26
CA GLY A 131 -4.91 12.90 -11.48
C GLY A 131 -4.66 12.98 -9.97
N MET A 132 -5.61 12.51 -9.18
CA MET A 132 -5.47 12.45 -7.72
C MET A 132 -4.50 11.34 -7.32
N SER A 133 -3.43 11.71 -6.63
CA SER A 133 -2.39 10.81 -6.13
C SER A 133 -2.42 10.76 -4.60
N VAL A 134 -2.57 9.56 -4.05
CA VAL A 134 -2.79 9.31 -2.61
C VAL A 134 -1.71 8.40 -2.06
N GLY A 135 -1.19 8.74 -0.90
CA GLY A 135 -0.23 7.94 -0.15
C GLY A 135 -0.78 7.53 1.22
N LEU A 136 -0.91 6.24 1.44
CA LEU A 136 -1.25 5.68 2.75
C LEU A 136 0.01 5.11 3.40
N GLY A 137 0.78 5.95 4.09
CA GLY A 137 1.99 5.58 4.80
C GLY A 137 1.72 4.76 6.06
N ILE A 138 2.76 4.12 6.57
CA ILE A 138 2.75 3.39 7.83
C ILE A 138 3.97 3.77 8.66
N GLU A 139 3.82 3.82 9.96
CA GLU A 139 4.91 4.06 10.88
C GLU A 139 5.91 2.90 10.84
N LEU A 140 7.09 3.12 10.24
CA LEU A 140 8.18 2.17 10.21
C LEU A 140 9.42 2.74 10.93
N PRO A 141 10.28 1.88 11.55
CA PRO A 141 11.45 2.34 12.31
C PRO A 141 12.47 3.12 11.47
N PHE A 142 12.43 2.93 10.13
CA PHE A 142 13.44 3.46 9.20
C PHE A 142 12.83 4.28 8.05
N GLU A 143 11.56 4.72 8.17
CA GLU A 143 10.85 5.36 7.06
C GLU A 143 11.29 6.80 6.82
N GLN A 144 11.34 7.18 5.52
CA GLN A 144 11.78 8.50 5.07
C GLN A 144 10.62 9.49 4.82
N GLY A 145 9.38 9.12 5.16
CA GLY A 145 8.19 9.92 4.86
C GLY A 145 7.51 9.50 3.55
N LEU A 146 6.50 10.27 3.14
CA LEU A 146 5.81 10.06 1.87
C LEU A 146 6.63 10.63 0.70
N ASN A 147 6.47 10.04 -0.50
CA ASN A 147 7.14 10.55 -1.70
C ASN A 147 6.54 11.89 -2.16
N ASP A 148 7.29 12.62 -3.01
CA ASP A 148 6.97 14.01 -3.40
C ASP A 148 5.79 14.12 -4.39
N TYR A 149 5.28 13.02 -4.92
CA TYR A 149 4.20 12.99 -5.92
C TYR A 149 2.82 12.73 -5.32
N ILE A 150 2.62 13.02 -4.03
CA ILE A 150 1.37 12.76 -3.31
C ILE A 150 0.62 14.07 -3.07
N HIS A 151 -0.66 14.12 -3.49
CA HIS A 151 -1.58 15.20 -3.18
C HIS A 151 -2.21 15.03 -1.79
N LEU A 152 -2.65 13.82 -1.46
CA LEU A 152 -3.28 13.48 -0.19
C LEU A 152 -2.50 12.36 0.49
N GLY A 153 -1.87 12.67 1.62
CA GLY A 153 -1.06 11.74 2.39
C GLY A 153 -1.62 11.50 3.78
N LEU A 154 -1.79 10.24 4.15
CA LEU A 154 -2.11 9.83 5.52
C LEU A 154 -1.01 8.91 6.04
N ASN A 155 -0.65 9.05 7.30
CA ASN A 155 0.35 8.20 7.95
C ASN A 155 -0.27 7.47 9.12
N PHE A 156 -0.41 6.14 8.99
CA PHE A 156 -1.03 5.25 9.97
C PHE A 156 0.01 4.68 10.94
N ARG A 157 -0.42 4.32 12.13
CA ARG A 157 0.39 3.62 13.14
C ARG A 157 0.07 2.13 13.17
N TYR A 158 -1.14 1.76 12.72
CA TYR A 158 -1.64 0.38 12.78
C TYR A 158 -1.86 -0.18 11.38
N PHE A 159 -1.18 -1.29 11.07
CA PHE A 159 -1.29 -1.96 9.77
C PHE A 159 -2.72 -2.30 9.39
N PHE A 160 -3.51 -2.84 10.32
CA PHE A 160 -4.89 -3.25 10.04
C PHE A 160 -5.83 -2.08 9.74
N VAL A 161 -5.59 -0.89 10.31
CA VAL A 161 -6.34 0.32 9.96
C VAL A 161 -6.03 0.73 8.53
N ARG A 162 -4.74 0.82 8.19
CA ARG A 162 -4.25 1.14 6.84
C ARG A 162 -4.79 0.16 5.79
N LYS A 163 -4.71 -1.16 6.06
CA LYS A 163 -5.23 -2.21 5.18
C LYS A 163 -6.73 -2.04 4.88
N THR A 164 -7.51 -1.70 5.91
CA THR A 164 -8.93 -1.40 5.73
C THR A 164 -9.16 -0.24 4.75
N MET A 165 -8.32 0.80 4.78
CA MET A 165 -8.44 1.93 3.84
C MET A 165 -8.14 1.50 2.40
N PHE A 166 -7.10 0.69 2.15
CA PHE A 166 -6.82 0.17 0.82
C PHE A 166 -8.00 -0.59 0.25
N VAL A 167 -8.58 -1.52 1.00
CA VAL A 167 -9.71 -2.33 0.55
C VAL A 167 -10.97 -1.49 0.36
N LYS A 168 -11.29 -0.63 1.35
CA LYS A 168 -12.54 0.13 1.35
C LYS A 168 -12.64 1.14 0.21
N TYR A 169 -11.55 1.80 -0.12
CA TYR A 169 -11.57 2.91 -1.08
C TYR A 169 -11.11 2.53 -2.49
N SER A 170 -10.65 1.30 -2.70
CA SER A 170 -10.25 0.83 -4.03
C SER A 170 -11.35 0.07 -4.73
N GLN A 171 -11.38 0.19 -6.05
CA GLN A 171 -12.23 -0.58 -6.95
C GLN A 171 -11.49 -1.75 -7.62
N GLY A 172 -10.20 -1.89 -7.34
CA GLY A 172 -9.32 -2.94 -7.80
C GLY A 172 -7.89 -2.71 -7.37
N PHE A 173 -7.07 -3.73 -7.50
CA PHE A 173 -5.64 -3.68 -7.21
C PHE A 173 -4.82 -3.97 -8.45
N VAL A 174 -3.76 -3.16 -8.66
CA VAL A 174 -2.68 -3.45 -9.59
C VAL A 174 -1.42 -3.75 -8.77
N VAL A 175 -0.85 -4.92 -8.99
CA VAL A 175 0.26 -5.43 -8.19
C VAL A 175 1.48 -5.59 -9.08
N LEU A 176 2.42 -4.65 -8.95
CA LEU A 176 3.74 -4.67 -9.57
C LEU A 176 4.67 -5.66 -8.84
N PRO A 177 5.78 -6.07 -9.43
CA PRO A 177 6.77 -6.90 -8.76
C PRO A 177 7.14 -6.38 -7.36
N GLY A 178 7.14 -7.27 -6.36
CA GLY A 178 7.38 -6.84 -4.98
C GLY A 178 7.61 -7.97 -3.98
N GLY A 179 8.03 -7.60 -2.79
CA GLY A 179 8.38 -8.53 -1.72
C GLY A 179 7.21 -8.90 -0.81
N PHE A 180 7.53 -9.29 0.43
CA PHE A 180 6.54 -9.77 1.40
C PHE A 180 5.42 -8.77 1.70
N GLY A 181 5.72 -7.47 1.77
CA GLY A 181 4.67 -6.46 1.99
C GLY A 181 3.69 -6.38 0.82
N THR A 182 4.16 -6.58 -0.41
CA THR A 182 3.32 -6.64 -1.61
C THR A 182 2.48 -7.92 -1.65
N LEU A 183 3.08 -9.06 -1.28
CA LEU A 183 2.39 -10.34 -1.18
C LEU A 183 1.33 -10.35 -0.08
N ASP A 184 1.58 -9.69 1.05
CA ASP A 184 0.63 -9.56 2.15
C ASP A 184 -0.66 -8.86 1.70
N GLU A 185 -0.56 -7.74 1.00
CA GLU A 185 -1.73 -7.04 0.45
C GLU A 185 -2.42 -7.85 -0.67
N LEU A 186 -1.63 -8.53 -1.52
CA LEU A 186 -2.16 -9.38 -2.58
C LEU A 186 -3.01 -10.53 -2.01
N PHE A 187 -2.48 -11.28 -1.05
CA PHE A 187 -3.19 -12.44 -0.50
C PHE A 187 -4.38 -12.03 0.38
N GLU A 188 -4.33 -10.89 1.05
CA GLU A 188 -5.49 -10.34 1.73
C GLU A 188 -6.60 -10.01 0.74
N ALA A 189 -6.30 -9.31 -0.36
CA ALA A 189 -7.27 -9.01 -1.40
C ALA A 189 -7.90 -10.28 -1.97
N LEU A 190 -7.09 -11.28 -2.34
CA LEU A 190 -7.56 -12.57 -2.86
C LEU A 190 -8.48 -13.28 -1.85
N THR A 191 -8.13 -13.27 -0.57
CA THR A 191 -8.94 -13.87 0.49
C THR A 191 -10.30 -13.17 0.64
N LEU A 192 -10.32 -11.83 0.59
CA LEU A 192 -11.54 -11.04 0.70
C LEU A 192 -12.49 -11.25 -0.50
N VAL A 193 -11.93 -11.38 -1.70
CA VAL A 193 -12.72 -11.67 -2.92
C VAL A 193 -13.23 -13.11 -2.90
N GLN A 194 -12.37 -14.09 -2.58
CA GLN A 194 -12.73 -15.51 -2.46
C GLN A 194 -13.86 -15.73 -1.46
N THR A 195 -13.83 -15.04 -0.33
CA THR A 195 -14.83 -15.16 0.74
C THR A 195 -16.08 -14.29 0.50
N HIS A 196 -16.22 -13.67 -0.66
CA HIS A 196 -17.32 -12.78 -1.04
C HIS A 196 -17.51 -11.58 -0.09
N LYS A 197 -16.49 -11.19 0.65
CA LYS A 197 -16.49 -9.96 1.45
C LYS A 197 -16.42 -8.72 0.57
N VAL A 198 -15.74 -8.85 -0.57
CA VAL A 198 -15.69 -7.84 -1.63
C VAL A 198 -16.13 -8.51 -2.92
N THR A 199 -17.14 -7.95 -3.59
CA THR A 199 -17.65 -8.49 -4.85
C THR A 199 -17.04 -7.74 -6.03
N ARG A 200 -16.60 -8.48 -7.08
CA ARG A 200 -16.11 -7.92 -8.34
C ARG A 200 -14.93 -6.93 -8.17
N PHE A 201 -13.94 -7.35 -7.42
CA PHE A 201 -12.73 -6.60 -7.16
C PHE A 201 -11.58 -7.21 -7.98
N PRO A 202 -11.21 -6.63 -9.13
CA PRO A 202 -10.15 -7.17 -9.96
C PRO A 202 -8.79 -7.04 -9.25
N VAL A 203 -8.05 -8.13 -9.25
CA VAL A 203 -6.66 -8.19 -8.79
C VAL A 203 -5.78 -8.47 -10.00
N ILE A 204 -5.02 -7.48 -10.41
CA ILE A 204 -4.19 -7.51 -11.62
C ILE A 204 -2.72 -7.63 -11.22
N LEU A 205 -2.10 -8.73 -11.58
CA LEU A 205 -0.66 -8.94 -11.45
C LEU A 205 0.01 -8.39 -12.72
N PHE A 206 0.76 -7.32 -12.59
CA PHE A 206 1.47 -6.72 -13.71
C PHE A 206 2.92 -7.21 -13.73
N GLY A 207 3.33 -7.83 -14.85
CA GLY A 207 4.64 -8.46 -15.00
C GLY A 207 4.54 -9.99 -15.05
N THR A 208 4.20 -10.56 -16.22
CA THR A 208 3.96 -12.01 -16.39
C THR A 208 5.19 -12.85 -16.08
N GLU A 209 6.39 -12.36 -16.41
CA GLU A 209 7.66 -13.03 -16.09
C GLU A 209 7.85 -13.19 -14.58
N TYR A 210 7.60 -12.13 -13.82
CA TYR A 210 7.75 -12.14 -12.37
C TYR A 210 6.68 -13.00 -11.68
N TRP A 211 5.41 -12.81 -12.04
CA TRP A 211 4.28 -13.43 -11.36
C TRP A 211 3.95 -14.84 -11.83
N GLY A 212 4.43 -15.24 -13.01
CA GLY A 212 4.12 -16.56 -13.60
C GLY A 212 4.46 -17.73 -12.68
N GLY A 213 5.57 -17.64 -11.96
CA GLY A 213 5.96 -18.66 -10.97
C GLY A 213 4.94 -18.81 -9.83
N LEU A 214 4.44 -17.70 -9.30
CA LEU A 214 3.42 -17.69 -8.26
C LEU A 214 2.08 -18.24 -8.75
N VAL A 215 1.63 -17.81 -9.94
CA VAL A 215 0.37 -18.29 -10.54
C VAL A 215 0.43 -19.78 -10.82
N ASN A 216 1.55 -20.27 -11.34
CA ASN A 216 1.78 -21.70 -11.55
C ASN A 216 1.77 -22.47 -10.22
N TRP A 217 2.42 -21.97 -9.18
CA TRP A 217 2.40 -22.60 -7.86
C TRP A 217 0.98 -22.67 -7.27
N VAL A 218 0.20 -21.60 -7.41
CA VAL A 218 -1.22 -21.61 -6.98
C VAL A 218 -1.99 -22.68 -7.72
N ARG A 219 -1.83 -22.80 -9.05
CA ARG A 219 -2.50 -23.80 -9.90
C ARG A 219 -2.05 -25.21 -9.55
N ASP A 220 -0.74 -25.45 -9.60
CA ASP A 220 -0.14 -26.79 -9.59
C ASP A 220 0.00 -27.37 -8.17
N THR A 221 -0.12 -26.49 -7.15
CA THR A 221 0.00 -26.91 -5.75
C THR A 221 -1.29 -26.65 -4.98
N LEU A 222 -1.75 -25.41 -4.86
CA LEU A 222 -2.92 -25.10 -4.03
C LEU A 222 -4.20 -25.70 -4.59
N VAL A 223 -4.47 -25.51 -5.88
CA VAL A 223 -5.66 -26.05 -6.53
C VAL A 223 -5.56 -27.56 -6.67
N ALA A 224 -4.45 -28.09 -7.13
CA ALA A 224 -4.24 -29.54 -7.30
C ALA A 224 -4.38 -30.31 -5.98
N GLN A 225 -4.04 -29.70 -4.85
CA GLN A 225 -4.20 -30.29 -3.51
C GLN A 225 -5.54 -29.92 -2.83
N GLY A 226 -6.46 -29.25 -3.52
CA GLY A 226 -7.75 -28.88 -2.97
C GLY A 226 -7.67 -27.82 -1.87
N LYS A 227 -6.62 -27.00 -1.81
CA LYS A 227 -6.48 -25.88 -0.86
C LYS A 227 -7.10 -24.61 -1.39
N ALA A 228 -7.30 -24.50 -2.68
CA ALA A 228 -8.07 -23.49 -3.38
C ALA A 228 -8.92 -24.15 -4.45
N SER A 229 -9.99 -23.49 -4.90
CA SER A 229 -10.81 -23.99 -6.00
C SER A 229 -10.25 -23.57 -7.36
N PRO A 230 -10.54 -24.27 -8.45
CA PRO A 230 -10.18 -23.83 -9.80
C PRO A 230 -10.70 -22.43 -10.15
N THR A 231 -11.88 -22.07 -9.62
CA THR A 231 -12.49 -20.74 -9.82
C THR A 231 -11.75 -19.62 -9.08
N ASP A 232 -10.96 -19.94 -8.06
CA ASP A 232 -10.12 -18.95 -7.37
C ASP A 232 -8.99 -18.40 -8.25
N LEU A 233 -8.55 -19.16 -9.27
CA LEU A 233 -7.60 -18.67 -10.27
C LEU A 233 -8.17 -17.56 -11.16
N GLU A 234 -9.49 -17.54 -11.36
CA GLU A 234 -10.18 -16.50 -12.16
C GLU A 234 -10.20 -15.14 -11.44
N LEU A 235 -9.88 -15.12 -10.14
CA LEU A 235 -9.76 -13.88 -9.37
C LEU A 235 -8.51 -13.08 -9.74
N ILE A 236 -7.53 -13.72 -10.38
CA ILE A 236 -6.24 -13.15 -10.73
C ILE A 236 -6.19 -12.93 -12.24
N SER A 237 -5.93 -11.71 -12.66
CA SER A 237 -5.55 -11.38 -14.03
C SER A 237 -4.05 -11.09 -14.07
N CYS A 238 -3.32 -11.69 -15.01
CA CYS A 238 -1.88 -11.46 -15.16
C CYS A 238 -1.60 -10.90 -16.55
N THR A 239 -0.95 -9.73 -16.63
CA THR A 239 -0.71 -9.03 -17.91
C THR A 239 0.56 -8.19 -17.87
N ASP A 240 1.11 -7.90 -19.07
CA ASP A 240 2.19 -6.93 -19.30
C ASP A 240 1.65 -5.68 -20.04
N SER A 241 0.34 -5.62 -20.29
CA SER A 241 -0.29 -4.52 -21.03
C SER A 241 -1.05 -3.58 -20.10
N VAL A 242 -0.66 -2.31 -20.09
CA VAL A 242 -1.35 -1.25 -19.35
C VAL A 242 -2.79 -1.10 -19.85
N ASP A 243 -3.00 -1.11 -21.16
CA ASP A 243 -4.33 -1.02 -21.79
C ASP A 243 -5.26 -2.16 -21.33
N GLU A 244 -4.72 -3.38 -21.19
CA GLU A 244 -5.48 -4.52 -20.73
C GLU A 244 -5.85 -4.37 -19.26
N ALA A 245 -4.91 -3.90 -18.42
CA ALA A 245 -5.18 -3.62 -17.00
C ALA A 245 -6.33 -2.61 -16.85
N ILE A 246 -6.31 -1.51 -17.59
CA ILE A 246 -7.38 -0.50 -17.56
C ILE A 246 -8.71 -1.09 -18.06
N LYS A 247 -8.73 -1.89 -19.12
CA LYS A 247 -9.95 -2.55 -19.61
C LYS A 247 -10.59 -3.48 -18.58
N ILE A 248 -9.79 -4.22 -17.83
CA ILE A 248 -10.26 -5.11 -16.75
C ILE A 248 -10.91 -4.28 -15.63
N LEU A 249 -10.26 -3.19 -15.21
CA LEU A 249 -10.79 -2.29 -14.18
C LEU A 249 -12.11 -1.64 -14.62
N ASP A 250 -12.15 -1.11 -15.83
CA ASP A 250 -13.35 -0.46 -16.38
C ASP A 250 -14.51 -1.43 -16.59
N ALA A 251 -14.23 -2.67 -16.99
CA ALA A 251 -15.26 -3.70 -17.12
C ALA A 251 -15.89 -4.04 -15.76
N SER A 252 -15.06 -4.14 -14.72
CA SER A 252 -15.54 -4.35 -13.35
C SER A 252 -16.38 -3.19 -12.85
N ARG A 253 -15.95 -1.96 -13.09
CA ARG A 253 -16.67 -0.73 -12.70
C ARG A 253 -18.04 -0.65 -13.35
N ARG A 254 -18.15 -0.91 -14.65
CA ARG A 254 -19.43 -0.88 -15.39
C ARG A 254 -20.41 -1.93 -14.88
N ASN A 255 -19.92 -3.12 -14.54
CA ASN A 255 -20.75 -4.20 -14.02
C ASN A 255 -21.14 -4.01 -12.53
N GLY A 256 -20.42 -3.18 -11.76
CA GLY A 256 -20.70 -2.88 -10.35
C GLY A 256 -21.81 -1.84 -10.14
N HIS A 257 -22.16 -1.02 -11.13
CA HIS A 257 -23.18 0.03 -11.01
C HIS A 257 -24.64 -0.48 -11.00
N HIS A 258 -24.87 -1.78 -11.07
CA HIS A 258 -26.20 -2.38 -10.98
C HIS A 258 -26.60 -2.87 -9.57
N VAL A 259 -25.83 -2.56 -8.53
CA VAL A 259 -26.29 -2.77 -7.16
C VAL A 259 -27.17 -1.58 -6.78
N ALA A 260 -28.51 -1.79 -6.81
CA ALA A 260 -29.47 -0.81 -6.32
C ALA A 260 -29.12 -0.39 -4.89
N PRO A 261 -29.28 0.92 -4.53
CA PRO A 261 -29.03 1.36 -3.18
C PRO A 261 -29.95 0.58 -2.24
N HIS A 262 -29.34 -0.06 -1.22
CA HIS A 262 -30.07 -0.69 -0.14
C HIS A 262 -30.87 0.41 0.55
N ARG A 263 -32.21 0.44 0.36
CA ARG A 263 -33.10 1.27 1.17
C ARG A 263 -33.11 0.65 2.56
N PRO A 264 -32.75 1.35 3.62
CA PRO A 264 -33.03 0.90 4.98
C PRO A 264 -34.54 0.93 5.17
N GLU A 265 -35.11 -0.19 5.62
CA GLU A 265 -36.47 -0.27 6.17
C GLU A 265 -36.51 0.38 7.52
#